data_c494d1eb41da5af9de49330228f444eb
#
_entry.id   c494d1eb41da5af9de49330228f444eb
#
_cell.length_a   1.000
_cell.length_b   1.000
_cell.length_c   1.000
_cell.angle_alpha   90.00
_cell.angle_beta   90.00
_cell.angle_gamma   90.00
#
_symmetry.space_group_name_H-M   'P 1'
#
loop_
_entity.id
_entity.type
_entity.pdbx_description
1 polymer ?
#
loop_
_entity_poly.entity_id
_entity_poly.type
_entity_poly.pdbx_seq_one_letter_code
_entity_poly.pdbx_strand_id
1 'polypeptide(L)'
;MSVTAARGFTAAGVAAGIKDNGGRDVALVVNHGPLHAAAGVFTSNRVQAAPVQWSRQVLADGGLRAVVLNSGGANACTGPQGFQDTCATAERAAALLGVRPADVAVCSTGLIGVPLPMDRLLAGVESAAARLSAAGGEDAALAVMTTDTVPKTAAVSGDGWTVGGMAKGAGMLAPSLATMLVVLTTDAAVDTGVLDRALRDATRVTFDRIDSDGCMSTNDTVLLLASGASEVTPGHDEFAAAVRTVCDALARQLLADAEGASKEIRIEVVGAASEADAVEVGRSVARNNLLKCAVHGEDPNWGRVLSAVGTTSAVFEPDRLNVAINGVWVCKNGSVGEDRTRVDMTGGEVDITVDLAAGAESAVIRTSDLTADYVHENSEYSS
;
A
#
# COMPACT_ATOMS: atom_id res chain seq x y z
N MET A 1 6.37 -1.57 -16.84
CA MET A 1 7.55 -1.41 -15.95
C MET A 1 7.08 -1.77 -14.55
N SER A 2 7.64 -2.83 -13.96
CA SER A 2 7.15 -3.43 -12.70
C SER A 2 8.33 -3.95 -11.88
N VAL A 3 8.12 -4.97 -11.04
CA VAL A 3 9.15 -5.66 -10.24
C VAL A 3 10.30 -6.24 -11.05
N THR A 4 10.15 -6.42 -12.36
CA THR A 4 11.23 -6.88 -13.24
C THR A 4 11.92 -5.76 -14.02
N ALA A 5 11.65 -4.49 -13.68
CA ALA A 5 12.37 -3.35 -14.26
C ALA A 5 13.83 -3.30 -13.78
N ALA A 6 14.07 -3.66 -12.53
CA ALA A 6 15.41 -3.81 -11.97
C ALA A 6 16.08 -5.10 -12.46
N ARG A 7 17.37 -5.02 -12.82
CA ARG A 7 18.16 -6.18 -13.25
C ARG A 7 18.31 -7.21 -12.14
N GLY A 8 18.45 -8.48 -12.50
CA GLY A 8 18.60 -9.57 -11.55
C GLY A 8 17.29 -10.11 -10.99
N PHE A 9 16.14 -9.65 -11.49
CA PHE A 9 14.84 -10.16 -11.11
C PHE A 9 14.10 -10.84 -12.26
N THR A 10 13.41 -11.93 -11.92
CA THR A 10 12.39 -12.56 -12.75
C THR A 10 11.09 -12.68 -11.98
N ALA A 11 9.97 -12.73 -12.68
CA ALA A 11 8.67 -12.92 -12.08
C ALA A 11 7.78 -13.80 -12.95
N ALA A 12 6.72 -14.31 -12.37
CA ALA A 12 5.63 -15.00 -13.08
C ALA A 12 4.33 -14.78 -12.34
N GLY A 13 3.21 -14.79 -13.07
CA GLY A 13 1.87 -14.82 -12.53
C GLY A 13 1.04 -15.86 -13.26
N VAL A 14 0.39 -16.76 -12.54
CA VAL A 14 -0.36 -17.89 -13.09
C VAL A 14 -1.75 -18.01 -12.47
N ALA A 15 -2.66 -18.69 -13.17
CA ALA A 15 -3.94 -19.12 -12.64
C ALA A 15 -3.78 -20.55 -12.06
N ALA A 16 -3.96 -20.68 -10.75
CA ALA A 16 -3.95 -21.98 -10.05
C ALA A 16 -5.38 -22.45 -9.70
N GLY A 17 -6.38 -21.59 -9.89
CA GLY A 17 -7.78 -21.88 -9.58
C GLY A 17 -8.11 -21.69 -8.09
N ILE A 18 -7.40 -20.79 -7.41
CA ILE A 18 -7.75 -20.35 -6.06
C ILE A 18 -8.95 -19.41 -6.13
N LYS A 19 -8.94 -18.48 -7.11
CA LYS A 19 -10.09 -17.62 -7.42
C LYS A 19 -11.11 -18.34 -8.30
N ASP A 20 -12.40 -18.13 -8.03
CA ASP A 20 -13.48 -18.76 -8.79
C ASP A 20 -13.67 -18.15 -10.19
N ASN A 21 -13.16 -16.93 -10.43
CA ASN A 21 -13.28 -16.24 -11.72
C ASN A 21 -12.26 -16.72 -12.78
N GLY A 22 -11.39 -17.67 -12.45
CA GLY A 22 -10.38 -18.21 -13.37
C GLY A 22 -9.22 -17.26 -13.67
N GLY A 23 -9.16 -16.10 -13.01
CA GLY A 23 -8.05 -15.16 -13.14
C GLY A 23 -6.73 -15.69 -12.56
N ARG A 24 -5.62 -15.00 -12.86
CA ARG A 24 -4.34 -15.30 -12.20
C ARG A 24 -4.44 -15.07 -10.71
N ASP A 25 -3.83 -15.94 -9.91
CA ASP A 25 -3.98 -15.96 -8.45
C ASP A 25 -2.73 -16.39 -7.68
N VAL A 26 -1.65 -16.80 -8.38
CA VAL A 26 -0.33 -17.06 -7.77
C VAL A 26 0.73 -16.29 -8.52
N ALA A 27 1.53 -15.50 -7.79
CA ALA A 27 2.72 -14.83 -8.29
C ALA A 27 3.98 -15.33 -7.59
N LEU A 28 5.08 -15.34 -8.34
CA LEU A 28 6.42 -15.61 -7.83
C LEU A 28 7.38 -14.54 -8.34
N VAL A 29 8.11 -13.89 -7.43
CA VAL A 29 9.17 -12.93 -7.75
C VAL A 29 10.47 -13.49 -7.22
N VAL A 30 11.52 -13.56 -8.05
CA VAL A 30 12.82 -14.17 -7.70
C VAL A 30 13.95 -13.17 -7.91
N ASN A 31 14.78 -13.05 -6.88
CA ASN A 31 16.04 -12.31 -6.90
C ASN A 31 17.20 -13.27 -7.20
N HIS A 32 17.83 -13.12 -8.35
CA HIS A 32 18.98 -13.92 -8.78
C HIS A 32 20.33 -13.38 -8.28
N GLY A 33 20.34 -12.27 -7.60
CA GLY A 33 21.55 -11.66 -7.06
C GLY A 33 22.37 -10.88 -8.10
N PRO A 34 23.63 -10.57 -7.75
CA PRO A 34 24.50 -11.21 -6.74
C PRO A 34 24.18 -10.93 -5.27
N LEU A 35 23.48 -9.84 -4.94
CA LEU A 35 23.02 -9.54 -3.60
C LEU A 35 21.61 -10.05 -3.36
N HIS A 36 21.28 -10.31 -2.09
CA HIS A 36 19.95 -10.75 -1.68
C HIS A 36 19.44 -9.94 -0.49
N ALA A 37 19.95 -8.70 -0.32
CA ALA A 37 19.52 -7.84 0.76
C ALA A 37 18.02 -7.52 0.62
N ALA A 38 17.31 -7.49 1.74
CA ALA A 38 15.88 -7.23 1.76
C ALA A 38 15.47 -6.48 3.04
N ALA A 39 14.40 -5.70 2.92
CA ALA A 39 13.73 -5.02 4.02
C ALA A 39 12.22 -5.20 3.87
N GLY A 40 11.49 -5.06 4.98
CA GLY A 40 10.04 -5.17 4.98
C GLY A 40 9.35 -4.37 6.06
N VAL A 41 8.18 -3.84 5.72
CA VAL A 41 7.23 -3.23 6.64
C VAL A 41 5.94 -4.03 6.60
N PHE A 42 5.35 -4.27 7.76
CA PHE A 42 4.21 -5.15 7.92
C PHE A 42 3.11 -4.47 8.72
N THR A 43 1.87 -4.92 8.54
CA THR A 43 0.72 -4.43 9.28
C THR A 43 0.99 -4.33 10.78
N SER A 44 0.49 -3.27 11.40
CA SER A 44 0.46 -3.11 12.85
C SER A 44 -0.81 -3.71 13.49
N ASN A 45 -1.71 -4.29 12.70
CA ASN A 45 -2.89 -4.98 13.22
C ASN A 45 -2.46 -6.09 14.19
N ARG A 46 -3.11 -6.17 15.32
CA ARG A 46 -2.84 -7.21 16.32
C ARG A 46 -3.29 -8.61 15.88
N VAL A 47 -4.26 -8.66 14.96
CA VAL A 47 -4.70 -9.88 14.29
C VAL A 47 -3.87 -10.02 13.01
N GLN A 48 -2.74 -10.70 13.10
CA GLN A 48 -1.81 -10.88 11.98
C GLN A 48 -2.03 -12.21 11.30
N ALA A 49 -2.09 -12.19 9.96
CA ALA A 49 -2.16 -13.39 9.14
C ALA A 49 -0.88 -14.25 9.26
N ALA A 50 -1.00 -15.53 9.04
CA ALA A 50 0.14 -16.47 9.09
C ALA A 50 1.28 -16.09 8.14
N PRO A 51 1.03 -15.64 6.88
CA PRO A 51 2.08 -15.16 5.98
C PRO A 51 2.87 -13.97 6.53
N VAL A 52 2.20 -13.04 7.24
CA VAL A 52 2.86 -11.89 7.87
C VAL A 52 3.83 -12.34 8.96
N GLN A 53 3.39 -13.29 9.81
CA GLN A 53 4.23 -13.83 10.87
C GLN A 53 5.45 -14.55 10.29
N TRP A 54 5.27 -15.40 9.28
CA TRP A 54 6.34 -16.10 8.57
C TRP A 54 7.31 -15.12 7.90
N SER A 55 6.81 -14.20 7.09
CA SER A 55 7.65 -13.28 6.31
C SER A 55 8.46 -12.35 7.21
N ARG A 56 7.89 -11.90 8.34
CA ARG A 56 8.62 -11.16 9.37
C ARG A 56 9.75 -11.98 9.99
N GLN A 57 9.51 -13.27 10.25
CA GLN A 57 10.50 -14.16 10.83
C GLN A 57 11.67 -14.42 9.88
N VAL A 58 11.42 -14.75 8.61
CA VAL A 58 12.48 -15.03 7.63
C VAL A 58 13.25 -13.78 7.22
N LEU A 59 12.65 -12.61 7.32
CA LEU A 59 13.32 -11.34 7.03
C LEU A 59 14.26 -10.86 8.16
N ALA A 60 14.24 -11.50 9.32
CA ALA A 60 15.10 -11.10 10.45
C ALA A 60 16.60 -11.12 10.11
N ASP A 61 17.02 -11.98 9.20
CA ASP A 61 18.40 -12.07 8.70
C ASP A 61 18.71 -11.02 7.61
N GLY A 62 17.71 -10.23 7.19
CA GLY A 62 17.87 -9.13 6.22
C GLY A 62 18.11 -9.58 4.78
N GLY A 63 17.76 -10.81 4.42
CA GLY A 63 17.94 -11.34 3.07
C GLY A 63 16.75 -12.15 2.57
N LEU A 64 16.40 -11.97 1.29
CA LEU A 64 15.38 -12.77 0.59
C LEU A 64 15.80 -13.09 -0.84
N ARG A 65 15.54 -14.31 -1.27
CA ARG A 65 15.76 -14.76 -2.64
C ARG A 65 14.46 -14.87 -3.45
N ALA A 66 13.32 -15.02 -2.79
CA ALA A 66 12.03 -15.08 -3.48
C ALA A 66 10.88 -14.56 -2.61
N VAL A 67 9.81 -14.16 -3.28
CA VAL A 67 8.52 -13.84 -2.68
C VAL A 67 7.45 -14.61 -3.43
N VAL A 68 6.68 -15.45 -2.71
CA VAL A 68 5.45 -16.07 -3.21
C VAL A 68 4.28 -15.23 -2.76
N LEU A 69 3.38 -14.91 -3.69
CA LEU A 69 2.15 -14.18 -3.36
C LEU A 69 0.95 -14.97 -3.89
N ASN A 70 -0.13 -15.05 -3.11
CA ASN A 70 -1.41 -15.56 -3.62
C ASN A 70 -2.54 -14.58 -3.35
N SER A 71 -3.53 -14.59 -4.23
CA SER A 71 -4.84 -13.95 -4.05
C SER A 71 -5.96 -14.99 -4.03
N GLY A 72 -7.13 -14.63 -3.46
CA GLY A 72 -8.27 -15.53 -3.28
C GLY A 72 -8.41 -16.13 -1.87
N GLY A 73 -7.41 -15.93 -1.00
CA GLY A 73 -7.47 -16.34 0.40
C GLY A 73 -6.38 -15.64 1.20
N ALA A 74 -6.77 -15.02 2.32
CA ALA A 74 -5.86 -14.24 3.16
C ALA A 74 -4.95 -15.09 4.05
N ASN A 75 -5.33 -16.34 4.30
CA ASN A 75 -4.69 -17.17 5.31
C ASN A 75 -4.55 -16.47 6.68
N ALA A 76 -5.58 -15.72 7.04
CA ALA A 76 -5.72 -15.00 8.29
C ALA A 76 -6.82 -15.68 9.14
N CYS A 77 -6.65 -15.72 10.46
CA CYS A 77 -7.56 -16.40 11.39
C CYS A 77 -7.77 -17.90 11.08
N THR A 78 -6.77 -18.54 10.50
CA THR A 78 -6.78 -19.97 10.09
C THR A 78 -6.09 -20.88 11.11
N GLY A 79 -5.70 -20.34 12.25
CA GLY A 79 -5.08 -21.08 13.36
C GLY A 79 -3.71 -21.67 13.01
N PRO A 80 -3.26 -22.69 13.76
CA PRO A 80 -1.95 -23.32 13.53
C PRO A 80 -1.80 -23.94 12.15
N GLN A 81 -2.89 -24.41 11.54
CA GLN A 81 -2.87 -24.97 10.20
C GLN A 81 -2.46 -23.92 9.16
N GLY A 82 -2.97 -22.69 9.26
CA GLY A 82 -2.59 -21.62 8.33
C GLY A 82 -1.10 -21.28 8.36
N PHE A 83 -0.46 -21.40 9.53
CA PHE A 83 0.99 -21.23 9.62
C PHE A 83 1.74 -22.40 8.96
N GLN A 84 1.25 -23.65 9.13
CA GLN A 84 1.80 -24.82 8.45
C GLN A 84 1.64 -24.72 6.93
N ASP A 85 0.50 -24.22 6.45
CA ASP A 85 0.24 -23.98 5.03
C ASP A 85 1.20 -22.94 4.46
N THR A 86 1.51 -21.90 5.23
CA THR A 86 2.53 -20.90 4.84
C THR A 86 3.92 -21.50 4.75
N CYS A 87 4.32 -22.34 5.75
CA CYS A 87 5.59 -23.05 5.72
C CYS A 87 5.67 -23.97 4.49
N ALA A 88 4.64 -24.78 4.22
CA ALA A 88 4.60 -25.67 3.06
C ALA A 88 4.72 -24.90 1.72
N THR A 89 4.12 -23.71 1.64
CA THR A 89 4.23 -22.82 0.47
C THR A 89 5.68 -22.37 0.27
N ALA A 90 6.33 -21.89 1.33
CA ALA A 90 7.73 -21.48 1.30
C ALA A 90 8.68 -22.63 0.97
N GLU A 91 8.47 -23.80 1.58
CA GLU A 91 9.25 -25.04 1.33
C GLU A 91 9.13 -25.48 -0.13
N ARG A 92 7.91 -25.42 -0.70
CA ARG A 92 7.69 -25.79 -2.11
C ARG A 92 8.45 -24.87 -3.05
N ALA A 93 8.32 -23.56 -2.87
CA ALA A 93 9.05 -22.59 -3.67
C ALA A 93 10.56 -22.75 -3.52
N ALA A 94 11.04 -22.94 -2.29
CA ALA A 94 12.46 -23.13 -2.00
C ALA A 94 13.04 -24.35 -2.71
N ALA A 95 12.32 -25.48 -2.66
CA ALA A 95 12.73 -26.73 -3.32
C ALA A 95 12.84 -26.56 -4.85
N LEU A 96 11.89 -25.83 -5.48
CA LEU A 96 11.90 -25.57 -6.92
C LEU A 96 13.02 -24.61 -7.35
N LEU A 97 13.37 -23.66 -6.49
CA LEU A 97 14.40 -22.66 -6.76
C LEU A 97 15.81 -23.05 -6.30
N GLY A 98 15.95 -24.16 -5.55
CA GLY A 98 17.22 -24.58 -4.98
C GLY A 98 17.75 -23.62 -3.90
N VAL A 99 16.86 -23.05 -3.08
CA VAL A 99 17.17 -22.12 -1.99
C VAL A 99 16.65 -22.67 -0.65
N ARG A 100 16.93 -22.02 0.46
CA ARG A 100 16.38 -22.41 1.77
C ARG A 100 14.95 -21.86 1.93
N PRO A 101 14.04 -22.54 2.64
CA PRO A 101 12.73 -21.98 2.98
C PRO A 101 12.81 -20.62 3.67
N ALA A 102 13.83 -20.40 4.51
CA ALA A 102 14.11 -19.13 5.18
C ALA A 102 14.52 -17.99 4.23
N ASP A 103 14.79 -18.28 2.97
CA ASP A 103 15.09 -17.27 1.94
C ASP A 103 13.83 -16.86 1.13
N VAL A 104 12.64 -17.38 1.50
CA VAL A 104 11.37 -17.18 0.78
C VAL A 104 10.34 -16.51 1.68
N ALA A 105 9.92 -15.31 1.32
CA ALA A 105 8.76 -14.65 1.93
C ALA A 105 7.46 -15.15 1.29
N VAL A 106 6.38 -15.13 2.05
CA VAL A 106 5.03 -15.49 1.58
C VAL A 106 4.08 -14.35 1.90
N CYS A 107 3.25 -13.97 0.93
CA CYS A 107 2.19 -12.97 1.07
C CYS A 107 0.88 -13.56 0.57
N SER A 108 -0.22 -13.33 1.29
CA SER A 108 -1.56 -13.80 0.90
C SER A 108 -2.58 -12.69 1.02
N THR A 109 -3.62 -12.72 0.20
CA THR A 109 -4.74 -11.76 0.26
C THR A 109 -6.03 -12.41 -0.21
N GLY A 110 -7.18 -11.92 0.29
CA GLY A 110 -8.53 -12.42 -0.01
C GLY A 110 -9.32 -12.72 1.26
N LEU A 111 -10.18 -13.70 1.24
CA LEU A 111 -11.07 -14.07 2.34
C LEU A 111 -10.31 -14.41 3.64
N ILE A 112 -10.78 -13.83 4.75
CA ILE A 112 -10.33 -14.12 6.11
C ILE A 112 -11.11 -15.30 6.68
N GLY A 113 -10.44 -16.19 7.44
CA GLY A 113 -11.06 -17.33 8.14
C GLY A 113 -11.32 -18.55 7.26
N VAL A 114 -10.96 -18.51 5.99
CA VAL A 114 -11.08 -19.64 5.06
C VAL A 114 -9.70 -20.28 4.80
N PRO A 115 -9.52 -21.59 5.01
CA PRO A 115 -8.29 -22.28 4.67
C PRO A 115 -7.96 -22.21 3.19
N LEU A 116 -6.68 -22.09 2.85
CA LEU A 116 -6.23 -22.11 1.47
C LEU A 116 -6.40 -23.50 0.82
N PRO A 117 -6.79 -23.59 -0.46
CA PRO A 117 -6.80 -24.83 -1.22
C PRO A 117 -5.36 -25.23 -1.59
N MET A 118 -4.65 -25.84 -0.64
CA MET A 118 -3.20 -26.06 -0.72
C MET A 118 -2.74 -26.83 -1.95
N ASP A 119 -3.49 -27.84 -2.40
CA ASP A 119 -3.15 -28.59 -3.62
C ASP A 119 -3.07 -27.66 -4.84
N ARG A 120 -4.02 -26.72 -4.96
CA ARG A 120 -4.05 -25.72 -6.04
C ARG A 120 -2.92 -24.71 -5.88
N LEU A 121 -2.71 -24.20 -4.67
CA LEU A 121 -1.66 -23.23 -4.39
C LEU A 121 -0.27 -23.80 -4.72
N LEU A 122 0.04 -25.01 -4.25
CA LEU A 122 1.34 -25.64 -4.47
C LEU A 122 1.57 -25.95 -5.97
N ALA A 123 0.54 -26.43 -6.69
CA ALA A 123 0.61 -26.60 -8.14
C ALA A 123 0.80 -25.22 -8.87
N GLY A 124 0.17 -24.16 -8.37
CA GLY A 124 0.38 -22.80 -8.85
C GLY A 124 1.82 -22.33 -8.67
N VAL A 125 2.42 -22.58 -7.51
CA VAL A 125 3.84 -22.27 -7.25
C VAL A 125 4.76 -23.01 -8.22
N GLU A 126 4.50 -24.30 -8.50
CA GLU A 126 5.25 -25.07 -9.51
C GLU A 126 5.13 -24.47 -10.91
N SER A 127 3.89 -24.14 -11.31
CA SER A 127 3.62 -23.53 -12.61
C SER A 127 4.30 -22.16 -12.74
N ALA A 128 4.28 -21.34 -11.67
CA ALA A 128 4.95 -20.04 -11.66
C ALA A 128 6.47 -20.20 -11.76
N ALA A 129 7.07 -21.11 -11.01
CA ALA A 129 8.51 -21.38 -11.08
C ALA A 129 8.96 -21.80 -12.49
N ALA A 130 8.16 -22.60 -13.19
CA ALA A 130 8.45 -23.02 -14.56
C ALA A 130 8.29 -21.90 -15.60
N ARG A 131 7.65 -20.78 -15.25
CA ARG A 131 7.34 -19.65 -16.15
C ARG A 131 8.06 -18.35 -15.79
N LEU A 132 9.00 -18.40 -14.86
CA LEU A 132 9.78 -17.22 -14.47
C LEU A 132 10.43 -16.54 -15.67
N SER A 133 10.24 -15.23 -15.79
CA SER A 133 10.76 -14.44 -16.93
C SER A 133 11.09 -13.02 -16.48
N ALA A 134 12.08 -12.41 -17.11
CA ALA A 134 12.35 -10.98 -16.97
C ALA A 134 11.21 -10.09 -17.51
N ALA A 135 10.30 -10.65 -18.33
CA ALA A 135 9.08 -9.98 -18.79
C ALA A 135 7.84 -10.29 -17.94
N GLY A 136 7.95 -11.15 -16.91
CA GLY A 136 6.80 -11.65 -16.12
C GLY A 136 6.24 -10.71 -15.06
N GLY A 137 6.76 -9.50 -14.97
CA GLY A 137 6.35 -8.57 -13.92
C GLY A 137 4.90 -8.08 -14.02
N GLU A 138 4.34 -7.95 -15.22
CA GLU A 138 2.93 -7.60 -15.42
C GLU A 138 2.01 -8.76 -15.03
N ASP A 139 2.36 -9.99 -15.41
CA ASP A 139 1.63 -11.20 -15.02
C ASP A 139 1.61 -11.39 -13.51
N ALA A 140 2.71 -11.08 -12.82
CA ALA A 140 2.77 -11.10 -11.37
C ALA A 140 1.86 -10.04 -10.75
N ALA A 141 1.82 -8.82 -11.30
CA ALA A 141 0.94 -7.75 -10.81
C ALA A 141 -0.55 -8.11 -11.00
N LEU A 142 -0.92 -8.76 -12.11
CA LEU A 142 -2.27 -9.27 -12.34
C LEU A 142 -2.65 -10.40 -11.36
N ALA A 143 -1.69 -11.25 -10.99
CA ALA A 143 -1.95 -12.41 -10.13
C ALA A 143 -2.22 -12.04 -8.66
N VAL A 144 -1.81 -10.86 -8.21
CA VAL A 144 -2.05 -10.41 -6.82
C VAL A 144 -3.33 -9.62 -6.62
N MET A 145 -4.01 -9.21 -7.69
CA MET A 145 -5.26 -8.44 -7.66
C MET A 145 -6.37 -9.23 -6.95
N THR A 146 -7.27 -8.51 -6.26
CA THR A 146 -8.52 -9.05 -5.69
C THR A 146 -9.72 -8.31 -6.26
N THR A 147 -10.15 -7.25 -5.60
CA THR A 147 -11.17 -6.30 -6.08
C THR A 147 -10.58 -5.19 -6.97
N ASP A 148 -9.27 -5.17 -7.09
CA ASP A 148 -8.56 -4.25 -8.00
C ASP A 148 -9.11 -4.35 -9.42
N THR A 149 -9.31 -3.21 -10.09
CA THR A 149 -9.77 -3.17 -11.50
C THR A 149 -8.59 -3.12 -12.49
N VAL A 150 -7.44 -2.64 -12.04
CA VAL A 150 -6.22 -2.51 -12.85
C VAL A 150 -4.97 -2.93 -12.06
N PRO A 151 -3.96 -3.52 -12.74
CA PRO A 151 -2.67 -3.82 -12.11
C PRO A 151 -1.91 -2.53 -11.81
N LYS A 152 -1.31 -2.44 -10.62
CA LYS A 152 -0.58 -1.26 -10.15
C LYS A 152 0.91 -1.51 -10.21
N THR A 153 1.62 -0.74 -11.03
CA THR A 153 3.06 -0.88 -11.23
C THR A 153 3.73 0.48 -11.36
N ALA A 154 4.96 0.57 -10.89
CA ALA A 154 5.78 1.77 -11.03
C ALA A 154 7.26 1.42 -11.20
N ALA A 155 8.04 2.31 -11.79
CA ALA A 155 9.49 2.22 -11.81
C ALA A 155 10.12 3.61 -12.00
N VAL A 156 11.30 3.79 -11.38
CA VAL A 156 12.15 4.98 -11.50
C VAL A 156 13.58 4.52 -11.74
N SER A 157 14.25 5.14 -12.69
CA SER A 157 15.67 4.90 -12.98
C SER A 157 16.52 6.03 -12.40
N GLY A 158 17.59 5.67 -11.70
CA GLY A 158 18.70 6.53 -11.36
C GLY A 158 19.82 6.42 -12.40
N ASP A 159 21.00 6.93 -12.06
CA ASP A 159 22.19 6.84 -12.95
C ASP A 159 22.78 5.42 -12.89
N GLY A 160 22.36 4.60 -13.85
CA GLY A 160 22.83 3.21 -14.00
C GLY A 160 22.13 2.15 -13.14
N TRP A 161 21.11 2.52 -12.36
CA TRP A 161 20.33 1.62 -11.51
C TRP A 161 18.83 1.94 -11.58
N THR A 162 17.98 1.07 -11.04
CA THR A 162 16.51 1.19 -11.15
C THR A 162 15.85 0.71 -9.86
N VAL A 163 14.74 1.36 -9.48
CA VAL A 163 13.76 0.84 -8.53
C VAL A 163 12.48 0.54 -9.30
N GLY A 164 11.97 -0.67 -9.18
CA GLY A 164 10.68 -1.08 -9.72
C GLY A 164 9.75 -1.58 -8.62
N GLY A 165 8.46 -1.68 -8.92
CA GLY A 165 7.51 -2.20 -7.95
C GLY A 165 6.17 -2.58 -8.54
N MET A 166 5.43 -3.39 -7.79
CA MET A 166 4.02 -3.69 -7.99
C MET A 166 3.27 -3.59 -6.67
N ALA A 167 1.99 -3.26 -6.74
CA ALA A 167 1.08 -3.23 -5.59
C ALA A 167 -0.28 -3.79 -5.95
N LYS A 168 -1.01 -4.28 -4.94
CA LYS A 168 -2.43 -4.58 -5.01
C LYS A 168 -3.14 -3.98 -3.81
N GLY A 169 -4.39 -3.59 -4.01
CA GLY A 169 -5.32 -3.09 -3.00
C GLY A 169 -6.36 -2.16 -3.60
N ALA A 170 -7.60 -2.28 -3.14
CA ALA A 170 -8.72 -1.43 -3.52
C ALA A 170 -9.64 -1.15 -2.32
N GLY A 171 -9.80 -2.09 -1.38
CA GLY A 171 -10.55 -1.93 -0.14
C GLY A 171 -9.72 -2.19 1.11
N MET A 172 -10.26 -1.82 2.27
CA MET A 172 -9.59 -1.93 3.58
C MET A 172 -8.25 -1.16 3.59
N LEU A 173 -8.27 0.06 3.00
CA LEU A 173 -7.11 0.92 2.84
C LEU A 173 -7.04 1.94 3.99
N ALA A 174 -6.46 1.57 5.15
CA ALA A 174 -6.29 2.46 6.30
C ALA A 174 -4.86 2.44 6.85
N PRO A 175 -4.45 3.49 7.62
CA PRO A 175 -3.06 3.70 8.03
C PRO A 175 -2.42 2.54 8.79
N SER A 176 -1.10 2.50 8.72
CA SER A 176 -0.19 1.44 9.18
C SER A 176 -0.20 0.23 8.24
N LEU A 177 -0.18 0.52 6.95
CA LEU A 177 -0.32 -0.33 5.78
C LEU A 177 -1.78 -0.80 5.60
N ALA A 178 -2.40 -0.34 4.54
CA ALA A 178 -3.74 -0.70 4.07
C ALA A 178 -3.74 -2.12 3.48
N THR A 179 -4.88 -2.76 3.15
CA THR A 179 -4.89 -4.09 2.52
C THR A 179 -4.10 -4.09 1.22
N MET A 180 -2.80 -4.00 1.39
CA MET A 180 -1.88 -3.97 0.28
C MET A 180 -0.84 -5.07 0.41
N LEU A 181 -0.52 -5.65 -0.72
CA LEU A 181 0.72 -6.39 -0.91
C LEU A 181 1.57 -5.59 -1.90
N VAL A 182 2.75 -5.20 -1.47
CA VAL A 182 3.68 -4.43 -2.28
C VAL A 182 5.02 -5.15 -2.33
N VAL A 183 5.54 -5.35 -3.53
CA VAL A 183 6.90 -5.82 -3.75
C VAL A 183 7.65 -4.77 -4.54
N LEU A 184 8.71 -4.25 -3.96
CA LEU A 184 9.66 -3.33 -4.57
C LEU A 184 10.96 -4.08 -4.84
N THR A 185 11.61 -3.75 -5.94
CA THR A 185 12.88 -4.34 -6.37
C THR A 185 13.85 -3.25 -6.78
N THR A 186 15.13 -3.47 -6.53
CA THR A 186 16.19 -2.61 -7.06
C THR A 186 17.40 -3.42 -7.48
N ASP A 187 18.07 -2.99 -8.52
CA ASP A 187 19.36 -3.54 -8.92
C ASP A 187 20.55 -2.76 -8.33
N ALA A 188 20.31 -1.72 -7.54
CA ALA A 188 21.36 -1.01 -6.81
C ALA A 188 22.12 -1.92 -5.83
N ALA A 189 23.42 -1.71 -5.69
CA ALA A 189 24.25 -2.42 -4.74
C ALA A 189 24.20 -1.74 -3.36
N VAL A 190 23.15 -2.04 -2.60
CA VAL A 190 22.87 -1.47 -1.26
C VAL A 190 22.71 -2.55 -0.21
N ASP A 191 23.09 -2.23 1.03
CA ASP A 191 22.95 -3.13 2.17
C ASP A 191 21.54 -3.07 2.79
N THR A 192 21.24 -4.04 3.64
CA THR A 192 19.94 -4.16 4.34
C THR A 192 19.63 -2.93 5.19
N GLY A 193 20.61 -2.30 5.82
CA GLY A 193 20.37 -1.12 6.67
C GLY A 193 19.95 0.10 5.84
N VAL A 194 20.52 0.27 4.64
CA VAL A 194 20.13 1.31 3.69
C VAL A 194 18.71 1.03 3.17
N LEU A 195 18.40 -0.23 2.80
CA LEU A 195 17.08 -0.64 2.37
C LEU A 195 16.01 -0.37 3.43
N ASP A 196 16.24 -0.79 4.68
CA ASP A 196 15.26 -0.67 5.77
C ASP A 196 14.93 0.81 6.04
N ARG A 197 15.97 1.67 6.14
CA ARG A 197 15.73 3.11 6.33
C ARG A 197 14.96 3.73 5.18
N ALA A 198 15.39 3.51 3.93
CA ALA A 198 14.72 4.07 2.77
C ALA A 198 13.25 3.60 2.66
N LEU A 199 12.99 2.32 2.96
CA LEU A 199 11.64 1.76 2.92
C LEU A 199 10.75 2.36 4.01
N ARG A 200 11.22 2.44 5.27
CA ARG A 200 10.44 3.02 6.38
C ARG A 200 10.15 4.50 6.16
N ASP A 201 11.15 5.27 5.72
CA ASP A 201 10.96 6.68 5.44
C ASP A 201 9.97 6.91 4.30
N ALA A 202 10.01 6.09 3.25
CA ALA A 202 9.07 6.16 2.14
C ALA A 202 7.65 5.76 2.58
N THR A 203 7.46 4.61 3.25
CA THR A 203 6.13 4.11 3.66
C THR A 203 5.45 5.07 4.61
N ARG A 204 6.19 5.68 5.54
CA ARG A 204 5.67 6.64 6.51
C ARG A 204 4.96 7.85 5.88
N VAL A 205 5.42 8.30 4.72
CA VAL A 205 4.88 9.49 4.04
C VAL A 205 4.06 9.18 2.78
N THR A 206 3.87 7.89 2.45
CA THR A 206 3.11 7.44 1.28
C THR A 206 1.97 6.49 1.69
N PHE A 207 2.24 5.20 1.82
CA PHE A 207 1.22 4.18 2.14
C PHE A 207 0.55 4.43 3.49
N ASP A 208 1.31 4.84 4.52
CA ASP A 208 0.74 5.17 5.84
C ASP A 208 -0.08 6.47 5.84
N ARG A 209 -0.16 7.17 4.72
CA ARG A 209 -0.95 8.39 4.53
C ARG A 209 -2.23 8.16 3.74
N ILE A 210 -2.55 6.93 3.39
CA ILE A 210 -3.84 6.55 2.80
C ILE A 210 -4.80 6.14 3.92
N ASP A 211 -6.04 6.59 3.85
CA ASP A 211 -7.11 6.22 4.79
C ASP A 211 -8.46 6.28 4.08
N SER A 212 -8.79 5.27 3.25
CA SER A 212 -10.02 5.29 2.44
C SER A 212 -11.27 4.90 3.24
N ASP A 213 -11.18 3.92 4.12
CA ASP A 213 -12.34 3.31 4.80
C ASP A 213 -12.14 3.05 6.31
N GLY A 214 -10.99 3.45 6.86
CA GLY A 214 -10.69 3.33 8.29
C GLY A 214 -10.40 1.90 8.76
N CYS A 215 -10.33 0.93 7.85
CA CYS A 215 -10.16 -0.49 8.17
C CYS A 215 -8.72 -0.94 7.88
N MET A 216 -8.02 -1.43 8.92
CA MET A 216 -6.63 -1.91 8.80
C MET A 216 -6.61 -3.41 8.54
N SER A 217 -5.91 -3.84 7.49
CA SER A 217 -5.79 -5.24 7.12
C SER A 217 -4.96 -6.07 8.08
N THR A 218 -5.21 -7.37 8.05
CA THR A 218 -4.44 -8.41 8.76
C THR A 218 -3.18 -8.85 8.00
N ASN A 219 -3.04 -8.48 6.72
CA ASN A 219 -2.08 -9.08 5.78
C ASN A 219 -1.04 -8.12 5.21
N ASP A 220 -1.17 -6.80 5.47
CA ASP A 220 -0.33 -5.81 4.79
C ASP A 220 1.14 -6.11 4.89
N THR A 221 1.77 -6.08 3.73
CA THR A 221 3.18 -6.36 3.58
C THR A 221 3.78 -5.51 2.47
N VAL A 222 4.82 -4.76 2.77
CA VAL A 222 5.66 -4.04 1.80
C VAL A 222 7.06 -4.59 1.89
N LEU A 223 7.56 -5.22 0.83
CA LEU A 223 8.91 -5.76 0.74
C LEU A 223 9.74 -4.96 -0.26
N LEU A 224 11.00 -4.72 0.05
CA LEU A 224 11.99 -4.14 -0.86
C LEU A 224 13.21 -5.07 -0.92
N LEU A 225 13.51 -5.56 -2.14
CA LEU A 225 14.61 -6.49 -2.39
C LEU A 225 15.67 -5.82 -3.29
N ALA A 226 16.94 -6.03 -2.97
CA ALA A 226 18.07 -5.57 -3.79
C ALA A 226 18.85 -6.74 -4.38
N SER A 227 19.05 -6.72 -5.72
CA SER A 227 19.86 -7.72 -6.41
C SER A 227 21.34 -7.34 -6.51
N GLY A 228 21.66 -6.04 -6.47
CA GLY A 228 23.03 -5.56 -6.70
C GLY A 228 23.54 -5.74 -8.13
N ALA A 229 22.65 -6.15 -9.07
CA ALA A 229 23.06 -6.49 -10.44
C ALA A 229 23.45 -5.30 -11.30
N SER A 230 23.27 -4.07 -10.81
CA SER A 230 23.80 -2.86 -11.46
C SER A 230 25.26 -2.63 -11.14
N GLU A 231 25.76 -3.16 -10.02
CA GLU A 231 27.07 -2.86 -9.41
C GLU A 231 27.22 -1.39 -8.99
N VAL A 232 26.15 -0.58 -9.09
CA VAL A 232 26.13 0.84 -8.72
C VAL A 232 25.65 0.97 -7.28
N THR A 233 26.41 1.70 -6.47
CA THR A 233 26.01 2.10 -5.12
C THR A 233 25.60 3.57 -5.13
N PRO A 234 24.29 3.89 -5.16
CA PRO A 234 23.81 5.27 -5.16
C PRO A 234 24.06 5.96 -3.83
N GLY A 235 24.03 7.29 -3.84
CA GLY A 235 23.97 8.08 -2.62
C GLY A 235 22.71 7.78 -1.83
N HIS A 236 22.80 7.85 -0.48
CA HIS A 236 21.67 7.52 0.40
C HIS A 236 20.41 8.32 0.07
N ASP A 237 20.54 9.65 -0.07
CA ASP A 237 19.40 10.54 -0.31
C ASP A 237 18.76 10.30 -1.68
N GLU A 238 19.59 10.03 -2.71
CA GLU A 238 19.13 9.71 -4.06
C GLU A 238 18.34 8.39 -4.08
N PHE A 239 18.87 7.36 -3.40
CA PHE A 239 18.20 6.08 -3.30
C PHE A 239 16.87 6.20 -2.53
N ALA A 240 16.86 6.86 -1.38
CA ALA A 240 15.66 7.09 -0.59
C ALA A 240 14.60 7.88 -1.37
N ALA A 241 15.01 8.91 -2.14
CA ALA A 241 14.11 9.66 -3.00
C ALA A 241 13.47 8.80 -4.10
N ALA A 242 14.24 7.92 -4.74
CA ALA A 242 13.73 7.01 -5.77
C ALA A 242 12.75 5.99 -5.17
N VAL A 243 13.06 5.36 -4.03
CA VAL A 243 12.14 4.46 -3.31
C VAL A 243 10.84 5.19 -2.96
N ARG A 244 10.93 6.42 -2.43
CA ARG A 244 9.76 7.24 -2.11
C ARG A 244 8.94 7.56 -3.35
N THR A 245 9.56 7.87 -4.50
CA THR A 245 8.86 8.16 -5.75
C THR A 245 8.05 6.96 -6.23
N VAL A 246 8.62 5.74 -6.18
CA VAL A 246 7.91 4.51 -6.55
C VAL A 246 6.78 4.22 -5.56
N CYS A 247 7.00 4.38 -4.25
CA CYS A 247 5.97 4.21 -3.23
C CYS A 247 4.81 5.22 -3.41
N ASP A 248 5.09 6.50 -3.67
CA ASP A 248 4.04 7.52 -3.91
C ASP A 248 3.23 7.21 -5.17
N ALA A 249 3.90 6.80 -6.25
CA ALA A 249 3.22 6.42 -7.48
C ALA A 249 2.29 5.21 -7.30
N LEU A 250 2.72 4.19 -6.53
CA LEU A 250 1.89 3.03 -6.21
C LEU A 250 0.76 3.40 -5.24
N ALA A 251 1.02 4.25 -4.23
CA ALA A 251 0.04 4.71 -3.27
C ALA A 251 -1.12 5.48 -3.96
N ARG A 252 -0.79 6.32 -4.94
CA ARG A 252 -1.81 7.02 -5.76
C ARG A 252 -2.62 6.05 -6.61
N GLN A 253 -1.98 5.05 -7.23
CA GLN A 253 -2.71 4.04 -8.00
C GLN A 253 -3.64 3.19 -7.13
N LEU A 254 -3.24 2.88 -5.88
CA LEU A 254 -4.11 2.20 -4.90
C LEU A 254 -5.36 3.03 -4.60
N LEU A 255 -5.20 4.33 -4.37
CA LEU A 255 -6.31 5.21 -4.04
C LEU A 255 -7.22 5.49 -5.25
N ALA A 256 -6.64 5.67 -6.43
CA ALA A 256 -7.40 5.91 -7.67
C ALA A 256 -8.27 4.71 -8.08
N ASP A 257 -7.92 3.50 -7.60
CA ASP A 257 -8.65 2.24 -7.83
C ASP A 257 -9.37 1.78 -6.55
N ALA A 258 -9.61 2.68 -5.59
CA ALA A 258 -10.34 2.34 -4.37
C ALA A 258 -11.80 1.99 -4.69
N GLU A 259 -12.31 0.94 -4.02
CA GLU A 259 -13.65 0.40 -4.22
C GLU A 259 -14.72 1.50 -4.26
N GLY A 260 -15.47 1.57 -5.38
CA GLY A 260 -16.56 2.51 -5.59
C GLY A 260 -16.23 4.00 -5.50
N ALA A 261 -14.95 4.38 -5.46
CA ALA A 261 -14.55 5.79 -5.36
C ALA A 261 -14.81 6.56 -6.66
N SER A 262 -15.31 7.79 -6.54
CA SER A 262 -15.49 8.71 -7.66
C SER A 262 -14.56 9.92 -7.59
N LYS A 263 -14.02 10.23 -6.40
CA LYS A 263 -13.10 11.36 -6.18
C LYS A 263 -11.96 10.97 -5.24
N GLU A 264 -10.74 11.42 -5.58
CA GLU A 264 -9.61 11.45 -4.66
C GLU A 264 -9.68 12.72 -3.81
N ILE A 265 -9.49 12.59 -2.50
CA ILE A 265 -9.44 13.72 -1.56
C ILE A 265 -8.04 13.80 -0.97
N ARG A 266 -7.37 14.92 -1.21
CA ARG A 266 -6.09 15.24 -0.59
C ARG A 266 -6.32 16.20 0.58
N ILE A 267 -6.03 15.76 1.79
CA ILE A 267 -6.15 16.56 3.01
C ILE A 267 -4.76 16.98 3.44
N GLU A 268 -4.45 18.26 3.32
CA GLU A 268 -3.21 18.87 3.78
C GLU A 268 -3.46 19.62 5.07
N VAL A 269 -2.82 19.15 6.15
CA VAL A 269 -2.85 19.85 7.44
C VAL A 269 -1.54 20.60 7.59
N VAL A 270 -1.62 21.91 7.79
CA VAL A 270 -0.47 22.81 7.95
C VAL A 270 -0.56 23.55 9.27
N GLY A 271 0.52 24.21 9.66
CA GLY A 271 0.55 25.02 10.87
C GLY A 271 0.36 24.21 12.15
N ALA A 272 0.67 22.90 12.15
CA ALA A 272 0.54 22.03 13.31
C ALA A 272 1.71 22.22 14.30
N ALA A 273 1.45 21.94 15.58
CA ALA A 273 2.48 21.95 16.61
C ALA A 273 3.45 20.77 16.47
N SER A 274 3.00 19.66 15.92
CA SER A 274 3.81 18.47 15.59
C SER A 274 3.29 17.78 14.32
N GLU A 275 4.15 16.99 13.66
CA GLU A 275 3.70 16.12 12.55
C GLU A 275 2.63 15.12 13.02
N ALA A 276 2.72 14.64 14.27
CA ALA A 276 1.73 13.72 14.84
C ALA A 276 0.35 14.38 14.94
N ASP A 277 0.27 15.64 15.38
CA ASP A 277 -0.99 16.40 15.39
C ASP A 277 -1.56 16.58 13.98
N ALA A 278 -0.71 16.93 13.02
CA ALA A 278 -1.14 17.07 11.63
C ALA A 278 -1.71 15.75 11.06
N VAL A 279 -1.08 14.62 11.38
CA VAL A 279 -1.55 13.29 10.97
C VAL A 279 -2.87 12.93 11.65
N GLU A 280 -3.00 13.18 12.96
CA GLU A 280 -4.23 12.89 13.69
C GLU A 280 -5.41 13.67 13.11
N VAL A 281 -5.24 14.97 12.89
CA VAL A 281 -6.25 15.84 12.29
C VAL A 281 -6.61 15.36 10.88
N GLY A 282 -5.62 15.12 10.03
CA GLY A 282 -5.85 14.67 8.67
C GLY A 282 -6.62 13.34 8.61
N ARG A 283 -6.29 12.38 9.50
CA ARG A 283 -7.00 11.10 9.61
C ARG A 283 -8.44 11.27 10.14
N SER A 284 -8.66 12.14 11.12
CA SER A 284 -10.01 12.43 11.59
C SER A 284 -10.89 12.99 10.50
N VAL A 285 -10.35 13.90 9.68
CA VAL A 285 -11.05 14.47 8.52
C VAL A 285 -11.30 13.39 7.45
N ALA A 286 -10.30 12.56 7.12
CA ALA A 286 -10.39 11.49 6.12
C ALA A 286 -11.47 10.44 6.46
N ARG A 287 -11.64 10.11 7.74
CA ARG A 287 -12.60 9.11 8.25
C ARG A 287 -14.02 9.65 8.44
N ASN A 288 -14.24 10.95 8.24
CA ASN A 288 -15.54 11.55 8.47
C ASN A 288 -16.51 11.24 7.33
N ASN A 289 -17.40 10.25 7.54
CA ASN A 289 -18.38 9.83 6.54
C ASN A 289 -19.27 10.97 6.05
N LEU A 290 -19.66 11.93 6.95
CA LEU A 290 -20.46 13.07 6.52
C LEU A 290 -19.71 13.98 5.56
N LEU A 291 -18.40 14.17 5.76
CA LEU A 291 -17.57 14.93 4.83
C LEU A 291 -17.41 14.18 3.51
N LYS A 292 -17.11 12.89 3.55
CA LYS A 292 -16.93 12.07 2.34
C LYS A 292 -18.19 12.06 1.47
N CYS A 293 -19.40 11.98 2.06
CA CYS A 293 -20.66 12.14 1.35
C CYS A 293 -20.85 13.56 0.79
N ALA A 294 -20.40 14.61 1.51
CA ALA A 294 -20.49 15.98 1.00
C ALA A 294 -19.59 16.17 -0.23
N VAL A 295 -18.38 15.62 -0.20
CA VAL A 295 -17.45 15.66 -1.35
C VAL A 295 -18.05 14.94 -2.55
N HIS A 296 -18.66 13.77 -2.35
CA HIS A 296 -19.37 13.06 -3.40
C HIS A 296 -20.50 13.90 -4.01
N GLY A 297 -21.27 14.59 -3.16
CA GLY A 297 -22.34 15.51 -3.58
C GLY A 297 -21.88 16.90 -4.01
N GLU A 298 -20.57 17.14 -4.16
CA GLU A 298 -20.00 18.43 -4.57
C GLU A 298 -20.39 19.59 -3.63
N ASP A 299 -20.64 19.31 -2.34
CA ASP A 299 -20.92 20.30 -1.30
C ASP A 299 -19.62 20.67 -0.56
N PRO A 300 -19.09 21.90 -0.71
CA PRO A 300 -17.89 22.37 -0.01
C PRO A 300 -18.18 22.65 1.47
N ASN A 301 -18.48 21.58 2.22
CA ASN A 301 -18.97 21.62 3.60
C ASN A 301 -17.82 21.71 4.61
N TRP A 302 -17.23 22.89 4.72
CA TRP A 302 -16.16 23.16 5.69
C TRP A 302 -16.58 22.95 7.17
N GLY A 303 -17.87 23.08 7.48
CA GLY A 303 -18.39 22.79 8.82
C GLY A 303 -18.17 21.34 9.25
N ARG A 304 -18.27 20.39 8.30
CA ARG A 304 -17.96 18.96 8.56
C ARG A 304 -16.46 18.75 8.74
N VAL A 305 -15.60 19.53 8.08
CA VAL A 305 -14.15 19.51 8.32
C VAL A 305 -13.86 19.98 9.74
N LEU A 306 -14.38 21.12 10.19
CA LEU A 306 -14.17 21.62 11.56
C LEU A 306 -14.73 20.66 12.62
N SER A 307 -15.88 20.04 12.34
CA SER A 307 -16.46 19.03 13.24
C SER A 307 -15.51 17.85 13.45
N ALA A 308 -14.82 17.39 12.38
CA ALA A 308 -13.83 16.33 12.49
C ALA A 308 -12.57 16.78 13.23
N VAL A 309 -12.04 17.97 12.92
CA VAL A 309 -10.89 18.56 13.62
C VAL A 309 -11.13 18.68 15.12
N GLY A 310 -12.32 19.13 15.51
CA GLY A 310 -12.70 19.33 16.90
C GLY A 310 -12.79 18.05 17.76
N THR A 311 -12.69 16.85 17.16
CA THR A 311 -12.68 15.56 17.87
C THR A 311 -11.28 15.05 18.19
N THR A 312 -10.24 15.76 17.74
CA THR A 312 -8.84 15.34 17.90
C THR A 312 -8.24 15.85 19.21
N SER A 313 -7.11 15.26 19.59
CA SER A 313 -6.28 15.73 20.72
C SER A 313 -5.20 16.73 20.28
N ALA A 314 -5.12 17.06 19.01
CA ALA A 314 -4.14 17.97 18.45
C ALA A 314 -4.21 19.38 19.08
N VAL A 315 -3.08 20.06 19.16
CA VAL A 315 -3.00 21.41 19.71
C VAL A 315 -3.47 22.43 18.68
N PHE A 316 -4.53 23.15 18.97
CA PHE A 316 -5.02 24.31 18.21
C PHE A 316 -5.99 25.15 19.01
N GLU A 317 -6.22 26.40 18.55
CA GLU A 317 -7.25 27.30 19.08
C GLU A 317 -8.39 27.39 18.04
N PRO A 318 -9.66 27.08 18.40
CA PRO A 318 -10.78 27.07 17.46
C PRO A 318 -10.95 28.38 16.67
N ASP A 319 -10.73 29.52 17.31
CA ASP A 319 -10.86 30.85 16.69
C ASP A 319 -9.72 31.20 15.72
N ARG A 320 -8.74 30.31 15.57
CA ARG A 320 -7.60 30.48 14.66
C ARG A 320 -7.58 29.48 13.50
N LEU A 321 -8.51 28.52 13.50
CA LEU A 321 -8.60 27.52 12.45
C LEU A 321 -8.98 28.12 11.11
N ASN A 322 -8.30 27.67 10.05
CA ASN A 322 -8.63 28.04 8.68
C ASN A 322 -8.84 26.79 7.83
N VAL A 323 -9.78 26.84 6.88
CA VAL A 323 -10.05 25.72 5.96
C VAL A 323 -10.17 26.28 4.54
N ALA A 324 -9.41 25.71 3.62
CA ALA A 324 -9.60 25.93 2.18
C ALA A 324 -10.09 24.63 1.52
N ILE A 325 -10.92 24.76 0.49
CA ILE A 325 -11.33 23.66 -0.40
C ILE A 325 -11.04 24.11 -1.83
N ASN A 326 -10.27 23.35 -2.56
CA ASN A 326 -9.77 23.68 -3.91
C ASN A 326 -9.24 25.12 -4.00
N GLY A 327 -8.43 25.51 -2.99
CA GLY A 327 -7.77 26.82 -2.92
C GLY A 327 -8.66 28.01 -2.46
N VAL A 328 -9.96 27.80 -2.24
CA VAL A 328 -10.85 28.83 -1.71
C VAL A 328 -10.92 28.72 -0.18
N TRP A 329 -10.52 29.77 0.52
CA TRP A 329 -10.52 29.81 1.99
C TRP A 329 -11.94 30.04 2.54
N VAL A 330 -12.73 28.98 2.58
CA VAL A 330 -14.14 28.98 2.99
C VAL A 330 -14.34 29.19 4.49
N CYS A 331 -13.32 28.94 5.30
CA CYS A 331 -13.28 29.25 6.74
C CYS A 331 -12.01 30.04 7.06
N LYS A 332 -12.14 31.13 7.82
CA LYS A 332 -11.02 31.95 8.31
C LYS A 332 -11.25 32.30 9.78
N ASN A 333 -10.25 32.04 10.63
CA ASN A 333 -10.31 32.30 12.08
C ASN A 333 -11.57 31.70 12.73
N GLY A 334 -11.87 30.46 12.45
CA GLY A 334 -13.03 29.74 13.00
C GLY A 334 -14.40 30.23 12.49
N SER A 335 -14.43 31.16 11.53
CA SER A 335 -15.64 31.80 11.03
C SER A 335 -15.77 31.68 9.52
N VAL A 336 -16.90 32.14 8.95
CA VAL A 336 -17.12 32.18 7.50
C VAL A 336 -16.03 33.00 6.84
N GLY A 337 -15.39 32.42 5.84
CA GLY A 337 -14.35 33.02 5.01
C GLY A 337 -14.91 33.55 3.67
N GLU A 338 -14.30 33.06 2.57
CA GLU A 338 -14.72 33.43 1.22
C GLU A 338 -16.01 32.72 0.82
N ASP A 339 -16.67 33.25 -0.21
CA ASP A 339 -17.91 32.67 -0.73
C ASP A 339 -17.68 31.24 -1.23
N ARG A 340 -18.34 30.27 -0.60
CA ARG A 340 -18.25 28.85 -0.92
C ARG A 340 -18.74 28.51 -2.34
N THR A 341 -19.54 29.37 -2.95
CA THR A 341 -19.99 29.17 -4.35
C THR A 341 -18.86 29.27 -5.37
N ARG A 342 -17.69 29.76 -4.95
CA ARG A 342 -16.47 29.82 -5.78
C ARG A 342 -15.72 28.50 -5.83
N VAL A 343 -16.06 27.54 -4.97
CA VAL A 343 -15.41 26.24 -4.94
C VAL A 343 -15.95 25.38 -6.08
N ASP A 344 -15.09 24.99 -7.00
CA ASP A 344 -15.39 24.01 -8.04
C ASP A 344 -14.94 22.63 -7.56
N MET A 345 -15.87 21.69 -7.45
CA MET A 345 -15.64 20.30 -7.05
C MET A 345 -16.06 19.30 -8.14
N THR A 346 -16.29 19.74 -9.37
CA THR A 346 -16.72 18.89 -10.49
C THR A 346 -15.63 17.93 -10.97
N GLY A 347 -14.35 18.22 -10.66
CA GLY A 347 -13.20 17.36 -10.98
C GLY A 347 -13.13 16.09 -10.12
N GLY A 348 -12.29 15.15 -10.55
CA GLY A 348 -12.02 13.90 -9.81
C GLY A 348 -11.11 14.08 -8.58
N GLU A 349 -10.49 15.24 -8.41
CA GLU A 349 -9.59 15.55 -7.29
C GLU A 349 -10.17 16.70 -6.45
N VAL A 350 -10.10 16.57 -5.13
CA VAL A 350 -10.52 17.59 -4.17
C VAL A 350 -9.41 17.82 -3.16
N ASP A 351 -8.87 19.04 -3.12
CA ASP A 351 -7.89 19.47 -2.14
C ASP A 351 -8.57 20.14 -0.94
N ILE A 352 -8.31 19.65 0.27
CA ILE A 352 -8.74 20.27 1.52
C ILE A 352 -7.48 20.68 2.29
N THR A 353 -7.31 21.97 2.55
CA THR A 353 -6.25 22.47 3.43
C THR A 353 -6.84 22.86 4.77
N VAL A 354 -6.27 22.33 5.85
CA VAL A 354 -6.60 22.69 7.24
C VAL A 354 -5.38 23.35 7.86
N ASP A 355 -5.48 24.63 8.19
CA ASP A 355 -4.41 25.35 8.90
C ASP A 355 -4.78 25.48 10.38
N LEU A 356 -3.98 24.86 11.24
CA LEU A 356 -4.17 24.83 12.70
C LEU A 356 -3.63 26.09 13.38
N ALA A 357 -2.80 26.88 12.70
CA ALA A 357 -2.13 28.09 13.22
C ALA A 357 -1.46 27.88 14.61
N ALA A 358 -0.91 26.68 14.88
CA ALA A 358 -0.35 26.26 16.16
C ALA A 358 1.17 25.99 16.10
N GLY A 359 1.77 25.95 14.89
CA GLY A 359 3.19 25.66 14.68
C GLY A 359 3.62 25.75 13.23
N ALA A 360 4.61 24.94 12.83
CA ALA A 360 5.16 24.94 11.48
C ALA A 360 5.13 23.56 10.81
N GLU A 361 4.68 22.52 11.54
CA GLU A 361 4.65 21.16 11.03
C GLU A 361 3.44 20.92 10.13
N SER A 362 3.55 19.92 9.26
CA SER A 362 2.50 19.59 8.30
C SER A 362 2.46 18.09 7.99
N ALA A 363 1.30 17.63 7.49
CA ALA A 363 1.14 16.31 6.92
C ALA A 363 0.07 16.31 5.82
N VAL A 364 0.19 15.35 4.90
CA VAL A 364 -0.84 15.08 3.89
C VAL A 364 -1.44 13.70 4.17
N ILE A 365 -2.77 13.61 4.22
CA ILE A 365 -3.54 12.38 4.25
C ILE A 365 -4.37 12.32 2.97
N ARG A 366 -4.46 11.13 2.37
CA ARG A 366 -5.23 10.88 1.16
C ARG A 366 -6.38 9.93 1.46
N THR A 367 -7.55 10.22 0.91
CA THR A 367 -8.76 9.41 1.05
C THR A 367 -9.60 9.50 -0.21
N SER A 368 -10.66 8.72 -0.30
CA SER A 368 -11.69 8.79 -1.34
C SER A 368 -12.98 9.38 -0.78
N ASP A 369 -13.90 9.76 -1.66
CA ASP A 369 -15.29 10.05 -1.28
C ASP A 369 -16.04 8.77 -0.84
N LEU A 370 -17.27 8.92 -0.36
CA LEU A 370 -18.15 7.81 0.02
C LEU A 370 -19.37 7.83 -0.92
N THR A 371 -19.48 6.80 -1.73
CA THR A 371 -20.45 6.66 -2.81
C THR A 371 -21.49 5.56 -2.55
N ALA A 372 -22.54 5.51 -3.34
CA ALA A 372 -23.46 4.38 -3.35
C ALA A 372 -22.79 3.09 -3.89
N ASP A 373 -21.84 3.25 -4.83
CA ASP A 373 -21.11 2.13 -5.42
C ASP A 373 -20.18 1.45 -4.39
N TYR A 374 -19.53 2.22 -3.48
CA TYR A 374 -18.79 1.64 -2.36
C TYR A 374 -19.68 0.73 -1.49
N VAL A 375 -20.92 1.19 -1.18
CA VAL A 375 -21.86 0.40 -0.39
C VAL A 375 -22.30 -0.85 -1.16
N HIS A 376 -22.57 -0.71 -2.45
CA HIS A 376 -22.97 -1.81 -3.33
C HIS A 376 -21.87 -2.88 -3.41
N GLU A 377 -20.65 -2.51 -3.75
CA GLU A 377 -19.51 -3.44 -3.84
C GLU A 377 -19.28 -4.20 -2.53
N ASN A 378 -19.29 -3.50 -1.39
CA ASN A 378 -19.02 -4.11 -0.09
C ASN A 378 -20.21 -4.88 0.50
N SER A 379 -21.41 -4.75 -0.04
CA SER A 379 -22.60 -5.51 0.37
C SER A 379 -22.81 -6.80 -0.42
N GLU A 380 -22.32 -6.85 -1.65
CA GLU A 380 -22.51 -8.00 -2.55
C GLU A 380 -21.28 -8.91 -2.65
N TYR A 381 -20.10 -8.39 -2.33
CA TYR A 381 -18.84 -9.12 -2.41
C TYR A 381 -18.26 -9.37 -1.02
N SER A 382 -17.95 -10.64 -0.72
CA SER A 382 -17.16 -11.03 0.46
C SER A 382 -15.72 -11.28 0.01
N SER A 383 -14.84 -10.37 0.37
CA SER A 383 -13.39 -10.52 0.13
C SER A 383 -12.66 -11.08 1.33
#